data_9f4f206c338cdf2567b39d8b738bb172
#
_entry.id   9f4f206c338cdf2567b39d8b738bb172
#
_cell.length_a   1.000
_cell.length_b   1.000
_cell.length_c   1.000
_cell.angle_alpha   90.00
_cell.angle_beta   90.00
_cell.angle_gamma   90.00
#
_symmetry.space_group_name_H-M   'P 1'
#
loop_
_entity.id
_entity.type
_entity.pdbx_description
1 polymer ?
#
loop_
_entity_poly.entity_id
_entity_poly.type
_entity_poly.pdbx_seq_one_letter_code
_entity_poly.pdbx_strand_id
1 'polypeptide(L)'
;MAIVGSYLIARAVLTPPTFGEYGWYRGAALNLIASREPVFAGKQACDECHSDILHNLAKDAHKTLSCEGCHGVSREHSNNPDILPVKATGSHCIRCHEANLARPVWLKQIIVKDHYGPKCTECHLPHQPTKSP
;
A
#
# COMPACT_ATOMS: atom_id res chain seq x y z
N MET A 1 3.89 48.16 -11.38
CA MET A 1 3.83 47.50 -12.71
C MET A 1 5.00 46.53 -12.91
N ALA A 2 6.26 46.88 -12.60
CA ALA A 2 7.42 45.99 -12.82
C ALA A 2 7.32 44.64 -12.05
N ILE A 3 6.90 44.63 -10.79
CA ILE A 3 6.77 43.45 -9.99
C ILE A 3 5.76 42.43 -10.56
N VAL A 4 4.62 42.92 -11.04
CA VAL A 4 3.60 42.05 -11.66
C VAL A 4 4.13 41.47 -13.00
N GLY A 5 4.82 42.28 -13.80
CA GLY A 5 5.44 41.80 -15.03
C GLY A 5 6.51 40.75 -14.77
N SER A 6 7.39 40.96 -13.79
CA SER A 6 8.40 39.97 -13.39
C SER A 6 7.78 38.68 -12.89
N TYR A 7 6.72 38.74 -12.09
CA TYR A 7 5.98 37.56 -11.62
C TYR A 7 5.38 36.77 -12.79
N LEU A 8 4.72 37.42 -13.73
CA LEU A 8 4.11 36.75 -14.89
C LEU A 8 5.15 36.08 -15.79
N ILE A 9 6.29 36.73 -16.00
CA ILE A 9 7.40 36.15 -16.76
C ILE A 9 7.98 34.94 -16.02
N ALA A 10 8.28 35.09 -14.73
CA ALA A 10 8.80 34.01 -13.92
C ALA A 10 7.84 32.80 -13.89
N ARG A 11 6.55 33.04 -13.73
CA ARG A 11 5.52 32.01 -13.80
C ARG A 11 5.51 31.28 -15.14
N ALA A 12 5.54 32.04 -16.25
CA ALA A 12 5.52 31.47 -17.60
C ALA A 12 6.77 30.61 -17.90
N VAL A 13 7.93 31.02 -17.40
CA VAL A 13 9.21 30.33 -17.65
C VAL A 13 9.37 29.14 -16.71
N LEU A 14 8.94 29.24 -15.43
CA LEU A 14 9.15 28.21 -14.41
C LEU A 14 8.04 27.16 -14.36
N THR A 15 6.87 27.41 -14.97
CA THR A 15 5.78 26.44 -15.01
C THR A 15 6.06 25.37 -16.09
N PRO A 16 6.16 24.08 -15.73
CA PRO A 16 6.35 23.03 -16.71
C PRO A 16 5.21 22.98 -17.74
N PRO A 17 5.48 22.66 -19.03
CA PRO A 17 4.45 22.64 -20.09
C PRO A 17 3.25 21.75 -19.80
N THR A 18 3.46 20.66 -19.03
CA THR A 18 2.41 19.68 -18.65
C THR A 18 1.74 19.99 -17.31
N PHE A 19 2.00 21.16 -16.73
CA PHE A 19 1.36 21.56 -15.47
C PHE A 19 -0.11 21.90 -15.71
N GLY A 20 -0.98 21.28 -14.92
CA GLY A 20 -2.43 21.52 -15.03
C GLY A 20 -3.15 20.60 -16.02
N GLU A 21 -2.44 19.72 -16.73
CA GLU A 21 -3.03 18.79 -17.71
C GLU A 21 -4.05 17.82 -17.04
N TYR A 22 -3.74 17.32 -15.87
CA TYR A 22 -4.62 16.40 -15.11
C TYR A 22 -4.96 16.90 -13.70
N GLY A 23 -4.62 18.14 -13.37
CA GLY A 23 -4.79 18.75 -12.05
C GLY A 23 -3.60 19.61 -11.64
N TRP A 24 -3.55 20.07 -10.39
CA TRP A 24 -2.51 20.97 -9.88
C TRP A 24 -1.15 20.29 -9.66
N TYR A 25 -0.66 19.59 -10.68
CA TYR A 25 0.66 18.95 -10.69
C TYR A 25 1.21 18.85 -12.12
N ARG A 26 2.47 18.47 -12.25
CA ARG A 26 3.13 18.25 -13.53
C ARG A 26 2.67 16.94 -14.17
N GLY A 27 1.89 16.98 -15.26
CA GLY A 27 1.36 15.79 -15.94
C GLY A 27 2.44 14.79 -16.36
N ALA A 28 3.58 15.24 -16.84
CA ALA A 28 4.73 14.40 -17.19
C ALA A 28 5.28 13.56 -16.01
N ALA A 29 4.92 13.86 -14.76
CA ALA A 29 5.29 13.03 -13.62
C ALA A 29 4.68 11.63 -13.67
N LEU A 30 3.50 11.45 -14.26
CA LEU A 30 2.87 10.15 -14.44
C LEU A 30 3.71 9.23 -15.33
N ASN A 31 4.15 9.75 -16.48
CA ASN A 31 5.00 9.00 -17.40
C ASN A 31 6.37 8.66 -16.76
N LEU A 32 6.93 9.61 -16.00
CA LEU A 32 8.18 9.38 -15.27
C LEU A 32 8.04 8.28 -14.20
N ILE A 33 6.90 8.21 -13.51
CA ILE A 33 6.63 7.16 -12.52
C ILE A 33 6.36 5.84 -13.24
N ALA A 34 5.58 5.85 -14.32
CA ALA A 34 5.24 4.66 -15.10
C ALA A 34 6.47 4.03 -15.79
N SER A 35 7.50 4.82 -16.10
CA SER A 35 8.74 4.32 -16.71
C SER A 35 9.70 3.64 -15.73
N ARG A 36 9.44 3.72 -14.42
CA ARG A 36 10.27 3.04 -13.42
C ARG A 36 10.02 1.54 -13.43
N GLU A 37 11.08 0.76 -13.24
CA GLU A 37 10.94 -0.68 -13.04
C GLU A 37 10.05 -0.97 -11.84
N PRO A 38 9.02 -1.84 -11.98
CA PRO A 38 8.20 -2.25 -10.87
C PRO A 38 9.02 -3.01 -9.83
N VAL A 39 8.88 -2.65 -8.56
CA VAL A 39 9.52 -3.35 -7.43
C VAL A 39 8.59 -4.40 -6.81
N PHE A 40 7.32 -4.39 -7.19
CA PHE A 40 6.34 -5.41 -6.79
C PHE A 40 6.49 -6.66 -7.64
N ALA A 41 6.42 -7.83 -6.99
CA ALA A 41 6.41 -9.12 -7.68
C ALA A 41 5.02 -9.43 -8.25
N GLY A 42 3.98 -9.03 -7.52
CA GLY A 42 2.60 -9.36 -7.84
C GLY A 42 2.15 -10.70 -7.25
N LYS A 43 0.83 -10.86 -7.14
CA LYS A 43 0.22 -12.00 -6.46
C LYS A 43 0.53 -13.34 -7.15
N GLN A 44 0.68 -13.35 -8.47
CA GLN A 44 0.99 -14.54 -9.25
C GLN A 44 2.36 -15.12 -8.91
N ALA A 45 3.38 -14.28 -8.77
CA ALA A 45 4.72 -14.73 -8.37
C ALA A 45 4.73 -15.34 -6.97
N CYS A 46 3.88 -14.84 -6.06
CA CYS A 46 3.73 -15.43 -4.74
C CYS A 46 3.06 -16.81 -4.78
N ASP A 47 2.08 -17.00 -5.68
CA ASP A 47 1.31 -18.24 -5.81
C ASP A 47 2.18 -19.44 -6.23
N GLU A 48 3.23 -19.21 -7.00
CA GLU A 48 4.14 -20.28 -7.46
C GLU A 48 4.76 -21.08 -6.32
N CYS A 49 4.98 -20.46 -5.16
CA CYS A 49 5.57 -21.11 -3.98
C CYS A 49 4.63 -21.16 -2.76
N HIS A 50 3.64 -20.25 -2.68
CA HIS A 50 2.76 -20.05 -1.52
C HIS A 50 1.27 -20.26 -1.88
N SER A 51 0.96 -21.23 -2.72
CA SER A 51 -0.40 -21.52 -3.20
C SER A 51 -1.38 -21.88 -2.08
N ASP A 52 -0.93 -22.57 -1.04
CA ASP A 52 -1.70 -22.89 0.15
C ASP A 52 -2.12 -21.64 0.93
N ILE A 53 -1.20 -20.69 1.09
CA ILE A 53 -1.46 -19.41 1.75
C ILE A 53 -2.45 -18.58 0.92
N LEU A 54 -2.23 -18.51 -0.39
CA LEU A 54 -3.15 -17.81 -1.29
C LEU A 54 -4.55 -18.41 -1.27
N HIS A 55 -4.67 -19.73 -1.26
CA HIS A 55 -5.94 -20.43 -1.15
C HIS A 55 -6.69 -20.11 0.15
N ASN A 56 -5.95 -20.05 1.28
CA ASN A 56 -6.52 -19.68 2.57
C ASN A 56 -6.97 -18.20 2.57
N LEU A 57 -6.14 -17.29 2.06
CA LEU A 57 -6.45 -15.88 1.94
C LEU A 57 -7.70 -15.64 1.06
N ALA A 58 -7.81 -16.36 -0.05
CA ALA A 58 -8.91 -16.20 -1.01
C ALA A 58 -10.30 -16.55 -0.42
N LYS A 59 -10.34 -17.31 0.64
CA LYS A 59 -11.58 -17.76 1.31
C LYS A 59 -12.01 -16.87 2.48
N ASP A 60 -11.23 -15.85 2.81
CA ASP A 60 -11.46 -15.06 4.00
C ASP A 60 -11.56 -13.56 3.71
N ALA A 61 -11.72 -12.74 4.75
CA ALA A 61 -12.00 -11.31 4.67
C ALA A 61 -10.90 -10.52 3.92
N HIS A 62 -9.65 -10.99 3.94
CA HIS A 62 -8.51 -10.34 3.26
C HIS A 62 -8.31 -10.77 1.79
N LYS A 63 -9.26 -11.46 1.17
CA LYS A 63 -9.14 -12.04 -0.19
C LYS A 63 -8.77 -11.05 -1.29
N THR A 64 -9.10 -9.77 -1.13
CA THR A 64 -8.80 -8.71 -2.10
C THR A 64 -7.46 -8.01 -1.85
N LEU A 65 -6.80 -8.29 -0.73
CA LEU A 65 -5.54 -7.65 -0.40
C LEU A 65 -4.38 -8.29 -1.16
N SER A 66 -3.39 -7.45 -1.52
CA SER A 66 -2.11 -7.92 -2.04
C SER A 66 -1.24 -8.44 -0.90
N CYS A 67 -0.48 -9.51 -1.15
CA CYS A 67 0.53 -10.04 -0.23
C CYS A 67 1.51 -8.92 0.20
N GLU A 68 1.95 -8.15 -0.76
CA GLU A 68 2.92 -7.06 -0.59
C GLU A 68 2.35 -5.85 0.17
N GLY A 69 1.03 -5.76 0.35
CA GLY A 69 0.39 -4.76 1.22
C GLY A 69 0.78 -4.92 2.69
N CYS A 70 1.11 -6.14 3.10
CA CYS A 70 1.57 -6.48 4.45
C CYS A 70 3.06 -6.85 4.49
N HIS A 71 3.55 -7.56 3.46
CA HIS A 71 4.92 -8.09 3.40
C HIS A 71 5.91 -7.14 2.69
N GLY A 72 5.46 -5.97 2.21
CA GLY A 72 6.31 -5.04 1.48
C GLY A 72 6.64 -5.52 0.07
N VAL A 73 7.43 -4.74 -0.65
CA VAL A 73 7.88 -5.07 -2.01
C VAL A 73 8.74 -6.32 -1.98
N SER A 74 8.45 -7.30 -2.83
CA SER A 74 8.99 -8.65 -2.70
C SER A 74 9.50 -9.24 -4.01
N ARG A 75 9.79 -8.41 -5.03
CA ARG A 75 10.38 -8.89 -6.30
C ARG A 75 11.70 -9.61 -6.08
N GLU A 76 12.56 -9.09 -5.19
CA GLU A 76 13.83 -9.73 -4.89
C GLU A 76 13.65 -11.10 -4.26
N HIS A 77 12.69 -11.23 -3.31
CA HIS A 77 12.33 -12.51 -2.71
C HIS A 77 11.80 -13.50 -3.75
N SER A 78 10.94 -13.07 -4.68
CA SER A 78 10.41 -13.96 -5.73
C SER A 78 11.49 -14.50 -6.68
N ASN A 79 12.57 -13.74 -6.85
CA ASN A 79 13.73 -14.15 -7.66
C ASN A 79 14.76 -14.94 -6.85
N ASN A 80 14.86 -14.68 -5.56
CA ASN A 80 15.79 -15.34 -4.65
C ASN A 80 15.11 -15.56 -3.27
N PRO A 81 14.63 -16.78 -2.98
CA PRO A 81 13.91 -17.09 -1.74
C PRO A 81 14.70 -16.87 -0.45
N ASP A 82 16.03 -16.80 -0.52
CA ASP A 82 16.89 -16.52 0.65
C ASP A 82 16.74 -15.06 1.14
N ILE A 83 16.25 -14.16 0.30
CA ILE A 83 15.96 -12.78 0.66
C ILE A 83 14.55 -12.71 1.22
N LEU A 84 14.42 -12.77 2.54
CA LEU A 84 13.10 -12.80 3.18
C LEU A 84 12.36 -11.46 3.05
N PRO A 85 11.04 -11.49 2.78
CA PRO A 85 10.21 -10.30 2.79
C PRO A 85 10.00 -9.76 4.21
N VAL A 86 9.48 -8.54 4.30
CA VAL A 86 9.14 -7.94 5.60
C VAL A 86 8.12 -8.82 6.33
N LYS A 87 8.42 -9.16 7.58
CA LYS A 87 7.45 -9.83 8.45
C LYS A 87 6.37 -8.83 8.86
N ALA A 88 5.12 -9.16 8.55
CA ALA A 88 3.99 -8.34 8.98
C ALA A 88 3.85 -8.36 10.51
N THR A 89 3.66 -7.18 11.08
CA THR A 89 3.49 -6.96 12.52
C THR A 89 2.15 -6.28 12.80
N GLY A 90 1.77 -6.13 14.05
CA GLY A 90 0.55 -5.42 14.45
C GLY A 90 0.45 -4.00 13.86
N SER A 91 1.56 -3.31 13.61
CA SER A 91 1.57 -2.00 12.97
C SER A 91 1.00 -2.03 11.54
N HIS A 92 1.08 -3.14 10.84
CA HIS A 92 0.46 -3.32 9.52
C HIS A 92 -1.06 -3.47 9.63
N CYS A 93 -1.53 -4.17 10.65
CA CYS A 93 -2.96 -4.36 10.91
C CYS A 93 -3.65 -3.04 11.25
N ILE A 94 -3.07 -2.26 12.18
CA ILE A 94 -3.66 -1.01 12.65
C ILE A 94 -3.72 0.09 11.58
N ARG A 95 -2.89 0.03 10.54
CA ARG A 95 -3.03 0.95 9.39
C ARG A 95 -4.43 0.96 8.78
N CYS A 96 -5.13 -0.17 8.87
CA CYS A 96 -6.51 -0.30 8.39
C CYS A 96 -7.51 -0.43 9.54
N HIS A 97 -7.17 -1.11 10.63
CA HIS A 97 -8.11 -1.51 11.68
C HIS A 97 -8.17 -0.57 12.88
N GLU A 98 -7.25 0.39 13.05
CA GLU A 98 -7.40 1.43 14.07
C GLU A 98 -8.62 2.29 13.77
N ALA A 99 -9.44 2.56 14.80
CA ALA A 99 -10.67 3.32 14.68
C ALA A 99 -10.42 4.75 14.13
N ASN A 100 -11.12 5.09 13.06
CA ASN A 100 -11.04 6.39 12.42
C ASN A 100 -12.40 6.75 11.81
N LEU A 101 -12.91 7.93 12.13
CA LEU A 101 -14.21 8.43 11.66
C LEU A 101 -14.32 8.54 10.13
N ALA A 102 -13.20 8.70 9.43
CA ALA A 102 -13.17 8.79 7.97
C ALA A 102 -13.21 7.42 7.25
N ARG A 103 -13.16 6.31 8.00
CA ARG A 103 -13.20 4.97 7.42
C ARG A 103 -14.62 4.47 7.21
N PRO A 104 -14.86 3.68 6.16
CA PRO A 104 -16.18 3.14 5.91
C PRO A 104 -16.61 2.14 7.00
N VAL A 105 -17.89 2.14 7.32
CA VAL A 105 -18.48 1.32 8.41
C VAL A 105 -18.36 -0.20 8.19
N TRP A 106 -18.19 -0.65 6.94
CA TRP A 106 -17.99 -2.07 6.62
C TRP A 106 -16.59 -2.58 7.01
N LEU A 107 -15.62 -1.68 7.16
CA LEU A 107 -14.28 -2.06 7.62
C LEU A 107 -14.31 -2.24 9.14
N LYS A 108 -13.98 -3.45 9.61
CA LYS A 108 -13.88 -3.73 11.05
C LYS A 108 -12.82 -2.85 11.68
N GLN A 109 -13.19 -2.07 12.67
CA GLN A 109 -12.33 -1.12 13.36
C GLN A 109 -12.30 -1.42 14.84
N ILE A 110 -11.18 -1.16 15.47
CA ILE A 110 -10.94 -1.35 16.90
C ILE A 110 -10.22 -0.13 17.49
N ILE A 111 -10.40 0.09 18.76
CA ILE A 111 -9.56 1.01 19.54
C ILE A 111 -8.42 0.17 20.11
N VAL A 112 -7.24 0.28 19.53
CA VAL A 112 -6.09 -0.63 19.79
C VAL A 112 -5.73 -0.70 21.28
N LYS A 113 -5.75 0.44 22.01
CA LYS A 113 -5.45 0.47 23.45
C LYS A 113 -6.44 -0.34 24.29
N ASP A 114 -7.68 -0.49 23.82
CA ASP A 114 -8.76 -1.20 24.53
C ASP A 114 -8.88 -2.67 24.03
N HIS A 115 -8.10 -3.04 22.99
CA HIS A 115 -8.12 -4.36 22.35
C HIS A 115 -6.77 -5.07 22.48
N TYR A 116 -6.28 -5.26 23.72
CA TYR A 116 -5.02 -5.97 24.03
C TYR A 116 -3.75 -5.40 23.34
N GLY A 117 -3.80 -4.16 22.81
CA GLY A 117 -2.68 -3.52 22.15
C GLY A 117 -2.39 -4.09 20.74
N PRO A 118 -1.17 -3.86 20.19
CA PRO A 118 -0.84 -4.20 18.81
C PRO A 118 -0.40 -5.65 18.57
N LYS A 119 -0.69 -6.57 19.48
CA LYS A 119 -0.29 -8.00 19.42
C LYS A 119 -1.27 -8.86 18.61
N CYS A 120 -1.72 -8.36 17.50
CA CYS A 120 -2.82 -8.92 16.70
C CYS A 120 -2.61 -10.39 16.33
N THR A 121 -1.38 -10.77 15.94
CA THR A 121 -1.06 -12.11 15.46
C THR A 121 -0.93 -13.16 16.57
N GLU A 122 -1.02 -12.78 17.83
CA GLU A 122 -1.10 -13.73 18.94
C GLU A 122 -2.50 -14.38 19.03
N CYS A 123 -3.53 -13.69 18.51
CA CYS A 123 -4.92 -14.16 18.55
C CYS A 123 -5.57 -14.26 17.15
N HIS A 124 -5.04 -13.61 16.13
CA HIS A 124 -5.61 -13.62 14.78
C HIS A 124 -4.65 -14.23 13.76
N LEU A 125 -5.19 -15.08 12.89
CA LEU A 125 -4.46 -15.62 11.73
C LEU A 125 -4.51 -14.62 10.59
N PRO A 126 -3.39 -13.97 10.18
CA PRO A 126 -3.42 -12.87 9.19
C PRO A 126 -4.02 -13.24 7.84
N HIS A 127 -3.82 -14.50 7.40
CA HIS A 127 -4.34 -15.01 6.13
C HIS A 127 -5.76 -15.56 6.24
N GLN A 128 -6.27 -15.74 7.45
CA GLN A 128 -7.64 -16.16 7.75
C GLN A 128 -8.16 -15.42 8.99
N PRO A 129 -8.30 -14.09 8.94
CA PRO A 129 -8.55 -13.25 10.12
C PRO A 129 -9.90 -13.50 10.80
N THR A 130 -10.84 -14.19 10.13
CA THR A 130 -12.13 -14.60 10.72
C THR A 130 -12.02 -15.87 11.53
N LYS A 131 -10.89 -16.57 11.48
CA LYS A 131 -10.63 -17.75 12.29
C LYS A 131 -9.75 -17.39 13.50
N SER A 132 -10.07 -17.96 14.64
CA SER A 132 -9.18 -17.97 15.80
C SER A 132 -8.14 -19.11 15.66
N PRO A 133 -6.95 -18.95 16.25
CA PRO A 133 -5.95 -20.03 16.34
C PRO A 133 -6.50 -21.25 17.07
#